data_52ab944570f61bdd95b343264cd82646
#
_entry.id   52ab944570f61bdd95b343264cd82646
#
_cell.length_a   1.000
_cell.length_b   1.000
_cell.length_c   1.000
_cell.angle_alpha   90.00
_cell.angle_beta   90.00
_cell.angle_gamma   90.00
#
_symmetry.space_group_name_H-M   'P 1'
#
loop_
_entity.id
_entity.type
_entity.pdbx_description
1 polymer ?
#
loop_
_entity_poly.entity_id
_entity_poly.type
_entity_poly.pdbx_seq_one_letter_code
_entity_poly.pdbx_strand_id
1 'polypeptide(L)'
;HGYKDKITNVKTNFKIPTFQDLIEWAVKQNKLKLLILKLRAPIDEKYLIPVMLEEIRRTVRKISPPPLFQFVISVPNKEGLELLRSPDSNFLFSFDRELPPSGIVNYHRFTTVPVAMNFKNKFSSIGFPRYSSATESNLDPWAVYKFVLTLDLKLRDNYKNATSNYINIISWTFNDEKKIKCLINLGVDGIVTDKPKMLREIALNMGKVLD
;
A
#
# COMPACT_ATOMS: atom_id res chain seq x y z
N HIS A 1 16.19 -24.14 1.70
CA HIS A 1 17.09 -23.28 0.93
C HIS A 1 17.49 -22.11 1.83
N GLY A 2 18.79 -22.02 2.21
CA GLY A 2 19.30 -20.95 3.05
C GLY A 2 19.42 -19.62 2.28
N TYR A 3 19.22 -18.52 2.99
CA TYR A 3 19.43 -17.18 2.45
C TYR A 3 20.92 -16.95 2.20
N LYS A 4 21.28 -16.36 1.06
CA LYS A 4 22.65 -15.87 0.83
C LYS A 4 22.72 -14.41 1.26
N ASP A 5 23.65 -14.10 2.15
CA ASP A 5 23.98 -12.72 2.45
C ASP A 5 24.55 -12.05 1.18
N LYS A 6 23.97 -10.88 0.82
CA LYS A 6 24.36 -10.18 -0.43
C LYS A 6 25.75 -9.56 -0.37
N ILE A 7 26.29 -9.32 0.81
CA ILE A 7 27.58 -8.67 1.02
C ILE A 7 28.68 -9.72 1.06
N THR A 8 28.47 -10.79 1.82
CA THR A 8 29.48 -11.82 2.06
C THR A 8 29.36 -13.02 1.13
N ASN A 9 28.24 -13.15 0.40
CA ASN A 9 27.86 -14.31 -0.42
C ASN A 9 27.87 -15.66 0.32
N VAL A 10 27.88 -15.62 1.65
CA VAL A 10 27.87 -16.79 2.52
C VAL A 10 26.43 -17.27 2.72
N LYS A 11 26.20 -18.57 2.64
CA LYS A 11 24.93 -19.18 3.02
C LYS A 11 24.70 -18.97 4.51
N THR A 12 23.61 -18.27 4.86
CA THR A 12 23.20 -18.14 6.26
C THR A 12 22.30 -19.30 6.64
N ASN A 13 22.33 -19.67 7.92
CA ASN A 13 21.40 -20.67 8.48
C ASN A 13 20.01 -20.08 8.75
N PHE A 14 19.77 -18.81 8.38
CA PHE A 14 18.45 -18.21 8.54
C PHE A 14 17.45 -18.82 7.55
N LYS A 15 16.36 -19.30 8.07
CA LYS A 15 15.20 -19.73 7.28
C LYS A 15 14.35 -18.51 6.95
N ILE A 16 13.83 -18.48 5.73
CA ILE A 16 12.78 -17.50 5.39
C ILE A 16 11.56 -17.84 6.26
N PRO A 17 11.06 -16.91 7.07
CA PRO A 17 9.89 -17.15 7.90
C PRO A 17 8.69 -17.51 7.01
N THR A 18 7.84 -18.38 7.51
CA THR A 18 6.57 -18.69 6.86
C THR A 18 5.59 -17.52 7.03
N PHE A 19 4.51 -17.53 6.25
CA PHE A 19 3.45 -16.55 6.44
C PHE A 19 2.82 -16.65 7.85
N GLN A 20 2.68 -17.86 8.38
CA GLN A 20 2.22 -18.08 9.75
C GLN A 20 3.14 -17.42 10.77
N ASP A 21 4.47 -17.62 10.66
CA ASP A 21 5.45 -17.00 11.56
C ASP A 21 5.36 -15.47 11.53
N LEU A 22 5.16 -14.88 10.35
CA LEU A 22 4.96 -13.43 10.18
C LEU A 22 3.72 -12.95 10.95
N ILE A 23 2.58 -13.64 10.80
CA ILE A 23 1.34 -13.23 11.47
C ILE A 23 1.46 -13.42 13.00
N GLU A 24 2.02 -14.53 13.46
CA GLU A 24 2.25 -14.79 14.88
C GLU A 24 3.19 -13.74 15.53
N TRP A 25 4.18 -13.29 14.77
CA TRP A 25 5.03 -12.18 15.21
C TRP A 25 4.25 -10.86 15.23
N ALA A 26 3.53 -10.55 14.14
CA ALA A 26 2.84 -9.28 13.97
C ALA A 26 1.78 -9.05 15.06
N VAL A 27 0.98 -10.06 15.41
CA VAL A 27 -0.08 -9.94 16.44
C VAL A 27 0.47 -9.76 17.85
N LYS A 28 1.73 -10.12 18.08
CA LYS A 28 2.42 -9.87 19.38
C LYS A 28 2.93 -8.44 19.51
N GLN A 29 2.92 -7.65 18.41
CA GLN A 29 3.39 -6.27 18.43
C GLN A 29 2.27 -5.33 18.89
N ASN A 30 2.31 -4.85 20.11
CA ASN A 30 1.25 -4.03 20.73
C ASN A 30 0.93 -2.74 19.94
N LYS A 31 1.91 -2.22 19.18
CA LYS A 31 1.75 -0.98 18.40
C LYS A 31 1.40 -1.22 16.94
N LEU A 32 1.46 -2.46 16.45
CA LEU A 32 1.13 -2.79 15.08
C LEU A 32 -0.38 -3.02 14.98
N LYS A 33 -1.09 -2.15 14.27
CA LYS A 33 -2.55 -2.21 14.09
C LYS A 33 -2.97 -2.61 12.69
N LEU A 34 -2.06 -2.48 11.72
CA LEU A 34 -2.34 -2.70 10.30
C LEU A 34 -1.21 -3.48 9.65
N LEU A 35 -1.54 -4.54 8.92
CA LEU A 35 -0.61 -5.28 8.08
C LEU A 35 -1.08 -5.22 6.62
N ILE A 36 -0.25 -4.64 5.75
CA ILE A 36 -0.52 -4.58 4.31
C ILE A 36 0.16 -5.76 3.63
N LEU A 37 -0.64 -6.65 3.06
CA LEU A 37 -0.19 -7.82 2.32
C LEU A 37 -0.28 -7.54 0.82
N LYS A 38 0.86 -7.41 0.18
CA LYS A 38 0.94 -7.14 -1.25
C LYS A 38 0.99 -8.44 -2.05
N LEU A 39 -0.13 -8.80 -2.69
CA LEU A 39 -0.21 -9.99 -3.53
C LEU A 39 0.26 -9.67 -4.94
N ARG A 40 1.23 -10.43 -5.41
CA ARG A 40 1.71 -10.38 -6.79
C ARG A 40 1.82 -11.80 -7.33
N ALA A 41 1.20 -12.02 -8.49
CA ALA A 41 1.39 -13.23 -9.27
C ALA A 41 1.90 -12.84 -10.67
N PRO A 42 2.68 -13.68 -11.34
CA PRO A 42 2.98 -13.52 -12.76
C PRO A 42 1.70 -13.37 -13.58
N ILE A 43 1.78 -12.71 -14.74
CA ILE A 43 0.60 -12.41 -15.56
C ILE A 43 -0.13 -13.67 -16.01
N ASP A 44 0.62 -14.72 -16.32
CA ASP A 44 0.17 -16.04 -16.71
C ASP A 44 -0.32 -16.91 -15.54
N GLU A 45 -0.03 -16.52 -14.29
CA GLU A 45 -0.37 -17.26 -13.07
C GLU A 45 -1.38 -16.52 -12.17
N LYS A 46 -2.22 -15.67 -12.74
CA LYS A 46 -3.24 -14.91 -11.98
C LYS A 46 -4.18 -15.77 -11.14
N TYR A 47 -4.39 -17.02 -11.55
CA TYR A 47 -5.18 -18.01 -10.80
C TYR A 47 -4.61 -18.29 -9.39
N LEU A 48 -3.36 -17.95 -9.13
CA LEU A 48 -2.76 -18.08 -7.80
C LEU A 48 -3.29 -17.04 -6.80
N ILE A 49 -3.82 -15.90 -7.24
CA ILE A 49 -4.32 -14.87 -6.34
C ILE A 49 -5.42 -15.37 -5.41
N PRO A 50 -6.49 -16.05 -5.89
CA PRO A 50 -7.49 -16.65 -5.01
C PRO A 50 -6.91 -17.72 -4.07
N VAL A 51 -5.96 -18.51 -4.54
CA VAL A 51 -5.29 -19.55 -3.73
C VAL A 51 -4.49 -18.91 -2.60
N MET A 52 -3.71 -17.87 -2.91
CA MET A 52 -2.97 -17.10 -1.91
C MET A 52 -3.91 -16.44 -0.89
N LEU A 53 -5.03 -15.89 -1.34
CA LEU A 53 -6.02 -15.29 -0.46
C LEU A 53 -6.63 -16.31 0.50
N GLU A 54 -6.96 -17.52 0.02
CA GLU A 54 -7.52 -18.56 0.88
C GLU A 54 -6.51 -19.06 1.91
N GLU A 55 -5.24 -19.17 1.54
CA GLU A 55 -4.17 -19.50 2.50
C GLU A 55 -4.01 -18.43 3.58
N ILE A 56 -4.09 -17.14 3.18
CA ILE A 56 -4.10 -16.02 4.13
C ILE A 56 -5.28 -16.15 5.09
N ARG A 57 -6.48 -16.37 4.57
CA ARG A 57 -7.69 -16.54 5.39
C ARG A 57 -7.56 -17.68 6.39
N ARG A 58 -7.10 -18.84 5.91
CA ARG A 58 -6.89 -20.03 6.74
C ARG A 58 -5.92 -19.76 7.87
N THR A 59 -4.80 -19.11 7.58
CA THR A 59 -3.78 -18.78 8.56
C THR A 59 -4.28 -17.75 9.58
N VAL A 60 -4.97 -16.70 9.13
CA VAL A 60 -5.54 -15.68 10.02
C VAL A 60 -6.61 -16.27 10.94
N ARG A 61 -7.51 -17.13 10.42
CA ARG A 61 -8.51 -17.81 11.26
C ARG A 61 -7.87 -18.69 12.32
N LYS A 62 -6.79 -19.39 11.98
CA LYS A 62 -6.05 -20.27 12.92
C LYS A 62 -5.41 -19.47 14.05
N ILE A 63 -4.83 -18.31 13.75
CA ILE A 63 -4.13 -17.48 14.75
C ILE A 63 -5.10 -16.63 15.55
N SER A 64 -6.27 -16.31 15.04
CA SER A 64 -7.30 -15.47 15.67
C SER A 64 -6.73 -14.15 16.22
N PRO A 65 -6.23 -13.25 15.36
CA PRO A 65 -5.62 -12.00 15.79
C PRO A 65 -6.60 -11.12 16.57
N PRO A 66 -6.10 -10.17 17.41
CA PRO A 66 -6.96 -9.25 18.14
C PRO A 66 -7.93 -8.49 17.21
N PRO A 67 -9.17 -8.16 17.66
CA PRO A 67 -10.19 -7.53 16.82
C PRO A 67 -9.78 -6.21 16.16
N LEU A 68 -8.85 -5.48 16.80
CA LEU A 68 -8.34 -4.20 16.28
C LEU A 68 -7.19 -4.36 15.27
N PHE A 69 -6.68 -5.58 15.07
CA PHE A 69 -5.63 -5.85 14.10
C PHE A 69 -6.25 -6.02 12.71
N GLN A 70 -5.88 -5.16 11.78
CA GLN A 70 -6.46 -5.13 10.44
C GLN A 70 -5.47 -5.66 9.40
N PHE A 71 -6.03 -6.32 8.39
CA PHE A 71 -5.30 -6.76 7.21
C PHE A 71 -5.80 -6.02 5.99
N VAL A 72 -4.87 -5.45 5.22
CA VAL A 72 -5.17 -4.88 3.90
C VAL A 72 -4.51 -5.73 2.83
N ILE A 73 -5.31 -6.28 1.94
CA ILE A 73 -4.81 -7.03 0.78
C ILE A 73 -4.67 -6.05 -0.38
N SER A 74 -3.45 -5.88 -0.87
CA SER A 74 -3.12 -4.95 -1.95
C SER A 74 -2.76 -5.71 -3.22
N VAL A 75 -3.32 -5.29 -4.36
CA VAL A 75 -3.06 -5.85 -5.69
C VAL A 75 -2.77 -4.74 -6.70
N PRO A 76 -1.91 -4.99 -7.71
CA PRO A 76 -1.43 -3.95 -8.62
C PRO A 76 -2.36 -3.65 -9.80
N ASN A 77 -3.42 -4.42 -10.00
CA ASN A 77 -4.32 -4.28 -11.15
C ASN A 77 -5.79 -4.55 -10.77
N LYS A 78 -6.69 -4.12 -11.66
CA LYS A 78 -8.15 -4.28 -11.46
C LYS A 78 -8.58 -5.74 -11.48
N GLU A 79 -7.98 -6.53 -12.35
CA GLU A 79 -8.26 -7.97 -12.47
C GLU A 79 -7.95 -8.68 -11.14
N GLY A 80 -6.86 -8.30 -10.47
CA GLY A 80 -6.55 -8.79 -9.13
C GLY A 80 -7.65 -8.43 -8.11
N LEU A 81 -8.19 -7.20 -8.16
CA LEU A 81 -9.31 -6.81 -7.30
C LEU A 81 -10.57 -7.64 -7.58
N GLU A 82 -10.86 -7.91 -8.85
CA GLU A 82 -12.00 -8.77 -9.23
C GLU A 82 -11.88 -10.17 -8.66
N LEU A 83 -10.68 -10.75 -8.71
CA LEU A 83 -10.38 -12.05 -8.12
C LEU A 83 -10.47 -12.07 -6.59
N LEU A 84 -10.26 -10.92 -5.93
CA LEU A 84 -10.38 -10.79 -4.48
C LEU A 84 -11.83 -10.62 -4.01
N ARG A 85 -12.78 -10.32 -4.90
CA ARG A 85 -14.18 -10.17 -4.54
C ARG A 85 -14.71 -11.47 -3.96
N SER A 86 -14.92 -11.46 -2.64
CA SER A 86 -15.58 -12.55 -1.93
C SER A 86 -16.54 -11.93 -0.91
N PRO A 87 -17.79 -12.40 -0.82
CA PRO A 87 -18.79 -11.87 0.11
C PRO A 87 -18.37 -11.99 1.59
N ASP A 88 -17.49 -12.93 1.92
CA ASP A 88 -17.10 -13.24 3.31
C ASP A 88 -15.79 -12.59 3.77
N SER A 89 -15.33 -11.51 3.14
CA SER A 89 -14.02 -10.99 3.48
C SER A 89 -14.06 -10.03 4.66
N ASN A 90 -13.56 -10.46 5.82
CA ASN A 90 -13.14 -9.59 6.93
C ASN A 90 -11.86 -8.81 6.58
N PHE A 91 -11.38 -8.91 5.35
CA PHE A 91 -10.19 -8.24 4.85
C PHE A 91 -10.56 -6.95 4.14
N LEU A 92 -9.76 -5.93 4.38
CA LEU A 92 -9.82 -4.70 3.63
C LEU A 92 -8.99 -4.86 2.35
N PHE A 93 -9.43 -4.25 1.27
CA PHE A 93 -8.73 -4.33 -0.02
C PHE A 93 -8.20 -2.97 -0.45
N SER A 94 -7.07 -2.97 -1.15
CA SER A 94 -6.44 -1.80 -1.71
C SER A 94 -6.03 -2.03 -3.15
N PHE A 95 -6.29 -1.04 -4.00
CA PHE A 95 -5.69 -0.94 -5.32
C PHE A 95 -4.37 -0.21 -5.21
N ASP A 96 -3.30 -0.85 -5.67
CA ASP A 96 -1.94 -0.38 -5.52
C ASP A 96 -1.34 -0.06 -6.90
N ARG A 97 -1.14 1.21 -7.20
CA ARG A 97 -0.65 1.66 -8.50
C ARG A 97 0.58 2.54 -8.36
N GLU A 98 1.63 2.20 -9.09
CA GLU A 98 2.77 3.06 -9.33
C GLU A 98 2.49 3.98 -10.53
N LEU A 99 2.79 5.28 -10.40
CA LEU A 99 2.69 6.19 -11.54
C LEU A 99 3.79 5.86 -12.55
N PRO A 100 3.47 5.84 -13.85
CA PRO A 100 4.49 5.65 -14.87
C PRO A 100 5.43 6.87 -14.91
N PRO A 101 6.72 6.67 -15.21
CA PRO A 101 7.71 7.75 -15.26
C PRO A 101 7.51 8.70 -16.45
N SER A 102 6.82 8.26 -17.50
CA SER A 102 6.70 9.00 -18.77
C SER A 102 5.27 9.41 -19.12
N GLY A 103 5.14 10.62 -19.65
CA GLY A 103 4.07 11.05 -20.53
C GLY A 103 2.67 11.05 -19.94
N ILE A 104 2.36 12.04 -19.12
CA ILE A 104 1.03 12.17 -18.55
C ILE A 104 0.12 12.89 -19.51
N VAL A 105 -0.39 12.19 -20.50
CA VAL A 105 -1.39 12.72 -21.44
C VAL A 105 -2.82 12.55 -20.90
N ASN A 106 -3.06 11.63 -19.95
CA ASN A 106 -4.40 11.35 -19.41
C ASN A 106 -4.35 11.15 -17.87
N TYR A 107 -4.20 12.23 -17.12
CA TYR A 107 -4.09 12.20 -15.63
C TYR A 107 -5.23 11.45 -14.93
N HIS A 108 -6.46 11.57 -15.44
CA HIS A 108 -7.63 10.89 -14.86
C HIS A 108 -7.54 9.37 -14.91
N ARG A 109 -6.65 8.78 -15.75
CA ARG A 109 -6.41 7.34 -15.78
C ARG A 109 -5.49 6.87 -14.64
N PHE A 110 -4.85 7.80 -13.94
CA PHE A 110 -3.88 7.50 -12.88
C PHE A 110 -4.45 7.69 -11.48
N THR A 111 -5.62 8.29 -11.34
CA THR A 111 -6.32 8.36 -10.06
C THR A 111 -6.73 6.95 -9.62
N THR A 112 -6.56 6.68 -8.33
CA THR A 112 -6.81 5.37 -7.72
C THR A 112 -8.11 5.32 -6.92
N VAL A 113 -8.58 6.47 -6.45
CA VAL A 113 -9.82 6.59 -5.68
C VAL A 113 -11.07 6.14 -6.46
N PRO A 114 -11.27 6.47 -7.77
CA PRO A 114 -12.42 5.96 -8.51
C PRO A 114 -12.47 4.44 -8.60
N VAL A 115 -11.30 3.78 -8.66
CA VAL A 115 -11.24 2.32 -8.61
C VAL A 115 -11.66 1.81 -7.25
N ALA A 116 -11.14 2.41 -6.17
CA ALA A 116 -11.54 2.06 -4.80
C ALA A 116 -13.05 2.25 -4.57
N MET A 117 -13.65 3.32 -5.11
CA MET A 117 -15.10 3.55 -5.05
C MET A 117 -15.89 2.43 -5.73
N ASN A 118 -15.53 2.09 -6.98
CA ASN A 118 -16.21 1.04 -7.75
C ASN A 118 -16.14 -0.33 -7.08
N PHE A 119 -15.03 -0.62 -6.41
CA PHE A 119 -14.81 -1.89 -5.71
C PHE A 119 -15.21 -1.83 -4.23
N LYS A 120 -15.73 -0.69 -3.74
CA LYS A 120 -16.08 -0.45 -2.33
C LYS A 120 -14.89 -0.71 -1.38
N ASN A 121 -13.67 -0.42 -1.83
CA ASN A 121 -12.47 -0.59 -1.04
C ASN A 121 -12.36 0.52 0.02
N LYS A 122 -11.82 0.17 1.18
CA LYS A 122 -11.52 1.13 2.26
C LYS A 122 -10.16 1.80 2.10
N PHE A 123 -9.33 1.30 1.19
CA PHE A 123 -7.98 1.80 0.95
C PHE A 123 -7.71 1.99 -0.53
N SER A 124 -6.89 2.98 -0.84
CA SER A 124 -6.30 3.24 -2.14
C SER A 124 -4.83 3.58 -1.96
N SER A 125 -3.98 3.10 -2.83
CA SER A 125 -2.53 3.19 -2.66
C SER A 125 -1.88 3.70 -3.94
N ILE A 126 -1.08 4.76 -3.82
CA ILE A 126 -0.43 5.42 -4.95
C ILE A 126 1.09 5.48 -4.75
N GLY A 127 1.84 4.91 -5.71
CA GLY A 127 3.29 4.83 -5.70
C GLY A 127 3.97 5.96 -6.45
N PHE A 128 5.06 6.47 -5.87
CA PHE A 128 5.98 7.36 -6.57
C PHE A 128 6.83 6.53 -7.56
N PRO A 129 7.04 6.99 -8.80
CA PRO A 129 7.83 6.26 -9.79
C PRO A 129 9.27 6.06 -9.28
N ARG A 130 9.74 4.83 -9.29
CA ARG A 130 11.11 4.48 -8.85
C ARG A 130 12.16 4.85 -9.88
N TYR A 131 11.78 4.86 -11.14
CA TYR A 131 12.66 5.12 -12.27
C TYR A 131 12.08 6.28 -13.08
N SER A 132 12.57 7.48 -12.84
CA SER A 132 12.45 8.53 -13.83
C SER A 132 13.58 8.32 -14.83
N SER A 133 13.31 7.69 -15.97
CA SER A 133 14.13 7.97 -17.13
C SER A 133 13.87 9.45 -17.47
N ALA A 134 14.73 10.30 -16.96
CA ALA A 134 14.65 11.75 -17.12
C ALA A 134 14.76 12.22 -18.59
N THR A 135 14.69 11.29 -19.54
CA THR A 135 15.00 11.52 -20.96
C THR A 135 13.79 11.79 -21.85
N GLU A 136 12.55 11.62 -21.35
CA GLU A 136 11.41 11.73 -22.26
C GLU A 136 10.29 12.72 -21.86
N SER A 137 10.30 13.31 -20.67
CA SER A 137 9.36 14.38 -20.32
C SER A 137 10.05 15.51 -19.57
N ASN A 138 9.84 16.75 -20.03
CA ASN A 138 10.26 17.98 -19.35
C ASN A 138 9.50 18.24 -18.03
N LEU A 139 8.70 17.28 -17.54
CA LEU A 139 7.89 17.45 -16.36
C LEU A 139 8.59 16.86 -15.14
N ASP A 140 8.65 17.65 -14.06
CA ASP A 140 9.12 17.17 -12.76
C ASP A 140 8.22 16.02 -12.25
N PRO A 141 8.74 14.80 -12.08
CA PRO A 141 7.95 13.66 -11.61
C PRO A 141 7.26 13.91 -10.26
N TRP A 142 7.87 14.74 -9.41
CA TRP A 142 7.28 15.09 -8.12
C TRP A 142 6.07 16.03 -8.29
N ALA A 143 6.16 17.01 -9.18
CA ALA A 143 5.03 17.90 -9.47
C ALA A 143 3.83 17.12 -10.01
N VAL A 144 4.09 16.18 -10.90
CA VAL A 144 3.07 15.29 -11.45
C VAL A 144 2.45 14.41 -10.38
N TYR A 145 3.27 13.77 -9.56
CA TYR A 145 2.79 12.94 -8.45
C TYR A 145 1.87 13.74 -7.52
N LYS A 146 2.30 14.94 -7.11
CA LYS A 146 1.49 15.84 -6.28
C LYS A 146 0.15 16.18 -6.93
N PHE A 147 0.17 16.46 -8.22
CA PHE A 147 -1.05 16.78 -8.95
C PHE A 147 -2.05 15.62 -8.93
N VAL A 148 -1.62 14.41 -9.28
CA VAL A 148 -2.49 13.21 -9.26
C VAL A 148 -2.98 12.90 -7.85
N LEU A 149 -2.09 12.97 -6.86
CA LEU A 149 -2.46 12.78 -5.46
C LEU A 149 -3.49 13.81 -4.99
N THR A 150 -3.33 15.07 -5.37
CA THR A 150 -4.30 16.13 -5.02
C THR A 150 -5.68 15.86 -5.64
N LEU A 151 -5.73 15.32 -6.86
CA LEU A 151 -6.99 14.87 -7.46
C LEU A 151 -7.62 13.73 -6.68
N ASP A 152 -6.84 12.72 -6.32
CA ASP A 152 -7.32 11.59 -5.51
C ASP A 152 -7.86 12.06 -4.15
N LEU A 153 -7.16 12.96 -3.47
CA LEU A 153 -7.61 13.54 -2.20
C LEU A 153 -8.95 14.28 -2.35
N LYS A 154 -9.11 15.11 -3.38
CA LYS A 154 -10.38 15.79 -3.67
C LYS A 154 -11.51 14.79 -3.98
N LEU A 155 -11.24 13.76 -4.76
CA LEU A 155 -12.23 12.72 -5.07
C LEU A 155 -12.64 11.96 -3.82
N ARG A 156 -11.69 11.64 -2.93
CA ARG A 156 -11.96 11.03 -1.61
C ARG A 156 -12.89 11.91 -0.77
N ASP A 157 -12.57 13.21 -0.66
CA ASP A 157 -13.34 14.13 0.16
C ASP A 157 -14.75 14.33 -0.39
N ASN A 158 -14.91 14.44 -1.71
CA ASN A 158 -16.22 14.48 -2.35
C ASN A 158 -17.01 13.20 -2.10
N TYR A 159 -16.38 12.04 -2.21
CA TYR A 159 -17.02 10.74 -1.94
C TYR A 159 -17.45 10.62 -0.49
N LYS A 160 -16.61 11.03 0.46
CA LYS A 160 -16.93 11.09 1.88
C LYS A 160 -18.17 11.96 2.13
N ASN A 161 -18.20 13.16 1.55
CA ASN A 161 -19.32 14.10 1.73
C ASN A 161 -20.63 13.59 1.13
N ALA A 162 -20.56 12.88 0.00
CA ALA A 162 -21.74 12.36 -0.68
C ALA A 162 -22.29 11.07 -0.07
N THR A 163 -21.45 10.24 0.57
CA THR A 163 -21.83 8.86 0.96
C THR A 163 -21.56 8.53 2.42
N SER A 164 -20.90 9.40 3.16
CA SER A 164 -20.34 9.14 4.50
C SER A 164 -19.32 8.00 4.57
N ASN A 165 -18.91 7.45 3.43
CA ASN A 165 -17.85 6.45 3.35
C ASN A 165 -16.47 7.14 3.23
N TYR A 166 -15.44 6.49 3.74
CA TYR A 166 -14.08 7.00 3.69
C TYR A 166 -13.13 6.02 3.03
N ILE A 167 -12.25 6.54 2.16
CA ILE A 167 -11.18 5.79 1.52
C ILE A 167 -9.86 6.34 2.04
N ASN A 168 -9.08 5.50 2.72
CA ASN A 168 -7.75 5.86 3.19
C ASN A 168 -6.77 5.85 2.02
N ILE A 169 -6.02 6.94 1.83
CA ILE A 169 -5.02 7.07 0.77
C ILE A 169 -3.63 6.84 1.36
N ILE A 170 -2.93 5.83 0.84
CA ILE A 170 -1.57 5.48 1.23
C ILE A 170 -0.61 5.85 0.11
N SER A 171 0.40 6.65 0.42
CA SER A 171 1.50 7.03 -0.49
C SER A 171 2.74 6.19 -0.25
N TRP A 172 3.43 5.71 -1.31
CA TRP A 172 4.63 4.86 -1.21
C TRP A 172 5.60 5.06 -2.37
N THR A 173 6.88 4.83 -2.29
CA THR A 173 7.70 4.74 -1.07
C THR A 173 8.48 6.03 -0.96
N PHE A 174 8.45 6.67 0.21
CA PHE A 174 9.06 7.98 0.41
C PHE A 174 10.11 7.94 1.52
N ASN A 175 11.34 8.37 1.18
CA ASN A 175 12.49 8.39 2.07
C ASN A 175 13.12 9.79 2.17
N ASP A 176 12.48 10.79 1.58
CA ASP A 176 12.90 12.19 1.57
C ASP A 176 12.03 12.99 2.55
N GLU A 177 12.69 13.71 3.46
CA GLU A 177 12.02 14.47 4.53
C GLU A 177 11.08 15.56 4.00
N LYS A 178 11.51 16.31 2.96
CA LYS A 178 10.71 17.41 2.38
C LYS A 178 9.44 16.86 1.72
N LYS A 179 9.56 15.75 1.01
CA LYS A 179 8.42 15.07 0.39
C LYS A 179 7.46 14.51 1.44
N ILE A 180 7.98 13.89 2.51
CA ILE A 180 7.18 13.38 3.63
C ILE A 180 6.39 14.51 4.29
N LYS A 181 7.03 15.64 4.63
CA LYS A 181 6.36 16.83 5.19
C LYS A 181 5.24 17.33 4.26
N CYS A 182 5.52 17.39 2.96
CA CYS A 182 4.52 17.78 1.96
C CYS A 182 3.32 16.83 1.94
N LEU A 183 3.54 15.50 1.97
CA LEU A 183 2.47 14.49 1.99
C LEU A 183 1.60 14.59 3.24
N ILE A 184 2.21 14.79 4.40
CA ILE A 184 1.50 14.99 5.67
C ILE A 184 0.61 16.25 5.58
N ASN A 185 1.13 17.36 5.03
CA ASN A 185 0.37 18.60 4.83
C ASN A 185 -0.76 18.46 3.81
N LEU A 186 -0.58 17.64 2.78
CA LEU A 186 -1.62 17.34 1.81
C LEU A 186 -2.76 16.50 2.41
N GLY A 187 -2.55 15.83 3.53
CA GLY A 187 -3.56 15.05 4.23
C GLY A 187 -3.70 13.62 3.73
N VAL A 188 -2.59 12.97 3.35
CA VAL A 188 -2.59 11.51 3.14
C VAL A 188 -2.78 10.79 4.47
N ASP A 189 -3.43 9.63 4.42
CA ASP A 189 -3.76 8.85 5.61
C ASP A 189 -2.62 7.92 6.03
N GLY A 190 -1.72 7.58 5.10
CA GLY A 190 -0.57 6.74 5.37
C GLY A 190 0.60 6.97 4.43
N ILE A 191 1.81 6.76 4.93
CA ILE A 191 3.04 6.86 4.16
C ILE A 191 3.87 5.60 4.40
N VAL A 192 4.23 4.91 3.31
CA VAL A 192 5.20 3.81 3.35
C VAL A 192 6.59 4.35 3.13
N THR A 193 7.53 4.00 4.03
CA THR A 193 8.92 4.44 4.01
C THR A 193 9.86 3.33 4.48
N ASP A 194 11.10 3.34 3.99
CA ASP A 194 12.19 2.50 4.52
C ASP A 194 12.84 3.14 5.77
N LYS A 195 12.39 4.36 6.15
CA LYS A 195 12.93 5.14 7.28
C LYS A 195 11.83 5.45 8.33
N PRO A 196 11.25 4.43 9.00
CA PRO A 196 10.10 4.63 9.87
C PRO A 196 10.38 5.53 11.08
N LYS A 197 11.60 5.53 11.62
CA LYS A 197 11.99 6.45 12.71
C LYS A 197 11.91 7.92 12.27
N MET A 198 12.47 8.23 11.10
CA MET A 198 12.42 9.57 10.51
C MET A 198 10.98 10.02 10.26
N LEU A 199 10.14 9.17 9.66
CA LEU A 199 8.73 9.47 9.44
C LEU A 199 8.02 9.79 10.76
N ARG A 200 8.25 8.99 11.79
CA ARG A 200 7.65 9.20 13.12
C ARG A 200 8.05 10.55 13.71
N GLU A 201 9.33 10.90 13.70
CA GLU A 201 9.85 12.16 14.21
C GLU A 201 9.23 13.37 13.46
N ILE A 202 9.18 13.29 12.12
CA ILE A 202 8.55 14.32 11.30
C ILE A 202 7.08 14.49 11.68
N ALA A 203 6.33 13.39 11.77
CA ALA A 203 4.91 13.44 12.09
C ALA A 203 4.64 14.06 13.47
N LEU A 204 5.41 13.67 14.50
CA LEU A 204 5.32 14.25 15.84
C LEU A 204 5.63 15.75 15.84
N ASN A 205 6.72 16.18 15.15
CA ASN A 205 7.10 17.58 15.03
C ASN A 205 6.05 18.43 14.26
N MET A 206 5.23 17.79 13.44
CA MET A 206 4.09 18.40 12.75
C MET A 206 2.77 18.30 13.54
N GLY A 207 2.82 17.92 14.82
CA GLY A 207 1.66 17.84 15.70
C GLY A 207 0.69 16.69 15.39
N LYS A 208 1.15 15.63 14.68
CA LYS A 208 0.33 14.46 14.44
C LYS A 208 0.37 13.52 15.65
N VAL A 209 -0.82 13.07 16.04
CA VAL A 209 -0.95 11.99 17.04
C VAL A 209 -0.68 10.67 16.33
N LEU A 210 0.16 9.84 16.97
CA LEU A 210 0.49 8.50 16.47
C LEU A 210 -0.08 7.50 17.49
N ASP A 211 -1.21 6.95 17.15
CA ASP A 211 -1.88 5.91 17.95
C ASP A 211 -1.19 4.54 17.81
#